data_264cdf839b8d60cdb9167b766e013a1c
#
_entry.id   264cdf839b8d60cdb9167b766e013a1c
#
_cell.length_a   1.000
_cell.length_b   1.000
_cell.length_c   1.000
_cell.angle_alpha   90.00
_cell.angle_beta   90.00
_cell.angle_gamma   90.00
#
_symmetry.space_group_name_H-M   'P 1'
#
loop_
_entity.id
_entity.type
_entity.pdbx_description
1 polymer ?
#
loop_
_entity_poly.entity_id
_entity_poly.type
_entity_poly.pdbx_seq_one_letter_code
_entity_poly.pdbx_strand_id
1 'polypeptide(L)'
;MRISRRGFLKGSLATLFLAGTGLPVYSSTKAKKNLVVIMLRGGMDALCAVPVVGDKNFEKRRKQLILDDTIKLNSDFSLHPVLDNFHDLWKESKGAIVHATNIPYTERSHFDGQNLMESGGKVPYKVKTGWLGRGMKVAGLKQEGLALALPMPLILRGVPQNNNYFPTKGKLPTDKVLSLLKDVYKERSEDELIGMLEIIKSRPKERSYAADDLYSL
;
A
#
# COMPACT_ATOMS: atom_id res chain seq x y z
N MET A 1 33.70 3.94 -4.13
CA MET A 1 33.56 3.08 -2.94
C MET A 1 32.51 2.03 -3.27
N ARG A 2 32.89 0.76 -3.49
CA ARG A 2 31.92 -0.31 -3.84
C ARG A 2 31.31 -0.86 -2.55
N ILE A 3 30.06 -0.56 -2.30
CA ILE A 3 29.31 -1.14 -1.19
C ILE A 3 28.90 -2.57 -1.60
N SER A 4 29.34 -3.58 -0.83
CA SER A 4 28.95 -4.96 -1.08
C SER A 4 27.46 -5.17 -0.74
N ARG A 5 26.78 -6.13 -1.42
CA ARG A 5 25.37 -6.47 -1.13
C ARG A 5 25.13 -6.78 0.36
N ARG A 6 26.09 -7.43 1.02
CA ARG A 6 26.04 -7.68 2.47
C ARG A 6 26.21 -6.40 3.30
N GLY A 7 27.01 -5.43 2.85
CA GLY A 7 27.17 -4.13 3.50
C GLY A 7 25.90 -3.28 3.40
N PHE A 8 25.21 -3.34 2.25
CA PHE A 8 23.93 -2.68 2.06
C PHE A 8 22.84 -3.29 2.95
N LEU A 9 22.74 -4.63 3.01
CA LEU A 9 21.78 -5.31 3.88
C LEU A 9 22.05 -5.04 5.36
N LYS A 10 23.30 -5.01 5.79
CA LYS A 10 23.66 -4.66 7.17
C LYS A 10 23.34 -3.19 7.49
N GLY A 11 23.54 -2.28 6.55
CA GLY A 11 23.16 -0.88 6.69
C GLY A 11 21.64 -0.68 6.77
N SER A 12 20.88 -1.38 5.92
CA SER A 12 19.41 -1.34 5.93
C SER A 12 18.82 -1.96 7.21
N LEU A 13 19.41 -3.07 7.69
CA LEU A 13 19.03 -3.67 8.97
C LEU A 13 19.36 -2.72 10.15
N ALA A 14 20.52 -2.05 10.11
CA ALA A 14 20.89 -1.08 11.13
C ALA A 14 19.94 0.12 11.17
N THR A 15 19.45 0.58 10.01
CA THR A 15 18.46 1.67 9.94
C THR A 15 17.09 1.22 10.48
N LEU A 16 16.68 -0.03 10.19
CA LEU A 16 15.49 -0.64 10.78
C LEU A 16 15.66 -0.90 12.28
N PHE A 17 16.86 -1.28 12.72
CA PHE A 17 17.16 -1.52 14.13
C PHE A 17 17.21 -0.20 14.92
N LEU A 18 17.76 0.87 14.37
CA LEU A 18 17.75 2.21 14.96
C LEU A 18 16.32 2.76 15.07
N ALA A 19 15.44 2.44 14.12
CA ALA A 19 14.01 2.77 14.23
C ALA A 19 13.29 1.95 15.32
N GLY A 20 13.82 0.75 15.67
CA GLY A 20 13.25 -0.15 16.69
C GLY A 20 13.81 0.05 18.10
N THR A 21 14.95 0.70 18.27
CA THR A 21 15.63 0.82 19.58
C THR A 21 15.15 1.99 20.43
N GLY A 22 14.07 2.68 20.08
CA GLY A 22 13.51 3.72 20.94
C GLY A 22 14.42 4.90 21.22
N LEU A 23 15.55 5.03 20.48
CA LEU A 23 16.33 6.25 20.53
C LEU A 23 15.40 7.37 20.07
N PRO A 24 15.21 8.42 20.89
CA PRO A 24 14.36 9.53 20.50
C PRO A 24 14.98 10.17 19.25
N VAL A 25 14.49 9.79 18.09
CA VAL A 25 14.61 10.65 16.93
C VAL A 25 13.83 11.89 17.34
N TYR A 26 14.52 12.93 17.71
CA TYR A 26 13.92 14.22 18.04
C TYR A 26 13.12 14.72 16.82
N SER A 27 11.92 14.25 16.70
CA SER A 27 10.89 14.88 15.90
C SER A 27 10.23 15.93 16.77
N SER A 28 10.90 17.05 16.90
CA SER A 28 10.31 18.27 17.42
C SER A 28 9.23 18.68 16.44
N THR A 29 8.04 18.29 16.67
CA THR A 29 6.77 18.96 16.37
C THR A 29 5.64 17.95 16.35
N LYS A 30 4.50 18.32 16.92
CA LYS A 30 3.24 17.55 16.98
C LYS A 30 2.55 17.32 15.63
N ALA A 31 3.28 17.33 14.53
CA ALA A 31 2.75 17.02 13.21
C ALA A 31 2.46 15.52 13.14
N LYS A 32 1.20 15.15 13.07
CA LYS A 32 0.77 13.79 12.77
C LYS A 32 1.36 13.40 11.42
N LYS A 33 2.26 12.43 11.41
CA LYS A 33 2.81 11.89 10.17
C LYS A 33 1.92 10.75 9.71
N ASN A 34 1.51 10.78 8.45
CA ASN A 34 0.78 9.70 7.82
C ASN A 34 1.71 8.90 6.92
N LEU A 35 1.59 7.58 6.96
CA LEU A 35 2.20 6.68 5.99
C LEU A 35 1.11 6.26 5.00
N VAL A 36 1.31 6.58 3.73
CA VAL A 36 0.45 6.11 2.64
C VAL A 36 1.21 5.07 1.85
N VAL A 37 0.63 3.88 1.69
CA VAL A 37 1.19 2.78 0.90
C VAL A 37 0.29 2.57 -0.31
N ILE A 38 0.82 2.79 -1.50
CA ILE A 38 0.11 2.58 -2.76
C ILE A 38 0.61 1.29 -3.39
N MET A 39 -0.28 0.30 -3.53
CA MET A 39 0.00 -0.98 -4.16
C MET A 39 -0.47 -0.97 -5.61
N LEU A 40 0.46 -0.90 -6.54
CA LEU A 40 0.17 -0.97 -7.98
C LEU A 40 0.10 -2.44 -8.41
N ARG A 41 -1.09 -3.01 -8.38
CA ARG A 41 -1.33 -4.43 -8.65
C ARG A 41 -1.46 -4.69 -10.14
N GLY A 42 -0.41 -5.20 -10.74
CA GLY A 42 -0.38 -5.56 -12.14
C GLY A 42 -0.35 -4.36 -13.09
N GLY A 43 0.03 -4.58 -14.32
CA GLY A 43 0.04 -3.58 -15.37
C GLY A 43 1.19 -2.59 -15.34
N MET A 44 1.84 -2.34 -14.23
CA MET A 44 3.01 -1.47 -14.15
C MET A 44 4.30 -2.28 -14.29
N ASP A 45 5.08 -2.01 -15.33
CA ASP A 45 6.44 -2.49 -15.48
C ASP A 45 7.42 -1.46 -14.89
N ALA A 46 8.13 -1.87 -13.84
CA ALA A 46 9.08 -0.98 -13.15
C ALA A 46 10.20 -0.46 -14.06
N LEU A 47 10.63 -1.25 -15.05
CA LEU A 47 11.64 -0.85 -16.02
C LEU A 47 11.08 0.09 -17.11
N CYS A 48 9.77 0.14 -17.32
CA CYS A 48 9.14 1.17 -18.13
C CYS A 48 8.90 2.45 -17.32
N ALA A 49 8.53 2.30 -16.04
CA ALA A 49 8.34 3.45 -15.15
C ALA A 49 9.66 4.19 -14.87
N VAL A 50 10.74 3.45 -14.68
CA VAL A 50 12.07 3.98 -14.41
C VAL A 50 13.10 3.24 -15.27
N PRO A 51 13.21 3.60 -16.56
CA PRO A 51 14.15 2.94 -17.47
C PRO A 51 15.62 3.19 -17.10
N VAL A 52 16.43 2.14 -17.29
CA VAL A 52 17.87 2.14 -17.00
C VAL A 52 18.63 2.52 -18.27
N VAL A 53 18.51 3.75 -18.68
CA VAL A 53 19.03 4.25 -19.97
C VAL A 53 20.54 4.21 -20.11
N GLY A 54 21.27 4.13 -18.98
CA GLY A 54 22.73 3.97 -18.98
C GLY A 54 23.23 2.53 -19.18
N ASP A 55 22.31 1.53 -19.21
CA ASP A 55 22.68 0.13 -19.40
C ASP A 55 22.46 -0.33 -20.85
N LYS A 56 23.55 -0.61 -21.57
CA LYS A 56 23.53 -1.12 -22.95
C LYS A 56 22.74 -2.42 -23.10
N ASN A 57 22.67 -3.27 -22.07
CA ASN A 57 21.85 -4.47 -22.10
C ASN A 57 20.36 -4.18 -22.01
N PHE A 58 19.99 -3.13 -21.28
CA PHE A 58 18.61 -2.66 -21.21
C PHE A 58 18.14 -2.22 -22.59
N GLU A 59 18.89 -1.35 -23.27
CA GLU A 59 18.60 -0.91 -24.63
C GLU A 59 18.47 -2.08 -25.59
N LYS A 60 19.46 -2.99 -25.62
CA LYS A 60 19.47 -4.16 -26.49
C LYS A 60 18.25 -5.08 -26.31
N ARG A 61 17.80 -5.28 -25.06
CA ARG A 61 16.75 -6.24 -24.70
C ARG A 61 15.35 -5.66 -24.74
N ARG A 62 15.21 -4.35 -24.60
CA ARG A 62 13.93 -3.65 -24.44
C ARG A 62 13.71 -2.49 -25.42
N LYS A 63 14.46 -2.43 -26.49
CA LYS A 63 14.43 -1.34 -27.48
C LYS A 63 13.00 -0.89 -27.88
N GLN A 64 12.08 -1.84 -28.05
CA GLN A 64 10.69 -1.56 -28.44
C GLN A 64 9.83 -0.96 -27.31
N LEU A 65 10.32 -0.97 -26.07
CA LEU A 65 9.61 -0.49 -24.88
C LEU A 65 10.23 0.77 -24.30
N ILE A 66 11.30 1.27 -24.90
CA ILE A 66 11.96 2.52 -24.50
C ILE A 66 11.24 3.67 -25.17
N LEU A 67 10.84 4.66 -24.38
CA LEU A 67 10.24 5.90 -24.86
C LEU A 67 11.33 6.94 -25.14
N ASP A 68 11.16 7.70 -26.19
CA ASP A 68 12.14 8.74 -26.60
C ASP A 68 12.06 9.99 -25.70
N ASP A 69 10.90 10.25 -25.09
CA ASP A 69 10.58 11.45 -24.31
C ASP A 69 10.73 11.26 -22.79
N THR A 70 11.56 10.30 -22.34
CA THR A 70 11.77 10.04 -20.91
C THR A 70 12.38 11.23 -20.18
N ILE A 71 11.97 11.43 -18.92
CA ILE A 71 12.49 12.51 -18.07
C ILE A 71 13.79 12.04 -17.41
N LYS A 72 14.91 12.69 -17.68
CA LYS A 72 16.21 12.31 -17.15
C LYS A 72 16.32 12.56 -15.66
N LEU A 73 16.75 11.54 -14.90
CA LEU A 73 17.08 11.64 -13.47
C LEU A 73 18.60 11.84 -13.27
N ASN A 74 19.41 11.01 -13.94
CA ASN A 74 20.87 11.07 -13.89
C ASN A 74 21.46 10.40 -15.15
N SER A 75 22.75 9.99 -15.10
CA SER A 75 23.40 9.30 -16.23
C SER A 75 22.80 7.96 -16.57
N ASP A 76 22.25 7.26 -15.58
CA ASP A 76 21.87 5.85 -15.69
C ASP A 76 20.36 5.63 -15.72
N PHE A 77 19.58 6.57 -15.20
CA PHE A 77 18.15 6.41 -14.99
C PHE A 77 17.34 7.58 -15.53
N SER A 78 16.16 7.26 -16.05
CA SER A 78 15.12 8.22 -16.44
C SER A 78 13.78 7.81 -15.84
N LEU A 79 12.79 8.68 -15.95
CA LEU A 79 11.39 8.42 -15.59
C LEU A 79 10.51 8.34 -16.83
N HIS A 80 9.47 7.55 -16.75
CA HIS A 80 8.37 7.62 -17.70
C HIS A 80 7.74 9.03 -17.66
N PRO A 81 7.35 9.63 -18.81
CA PRO A 81 6.82 11.00 -18.85
C PRO A 81 5.64 11.27 -17.92
N VAL A 82 4.77 10.28 -17.73
CA VAL A 82 3.62 10.35 -16.80
C VAL A 82 4.02 10.56 -15.32
N LEU A 83 5.28 10.34 -14.98
CA LEU A 83 5.81 10.53 -13.62
C LEU A 83 6.45 11.92 -13.40
N ASP A 84 6.00 12.94 -14.12
CA ASP A 84 6.48 14.33 -14.02
C ASP A 84 6.36 14.89 -12.60
N ASN A 85 5.23 14.70 -11.94
CA ASN A 85 5.03 15.09 -10.54
C ASN A 85 6.03 14.40 -9.59
N PHE A 86 6.42 13.16 -9.87
CA PHE A 86 7.45 12.48 -9.09
C PHE A 86 8.84 13.08 -9.37
N HIS A 87 9.11 13.55 -10.60
CA HIS A 87 10.34 14.24 -10.93
C HIS A 87 10.52 15.53 -10.13
N ASP A 88 9.43 16.26 -9.87
CA ASP A 88 9.50 17.44 -9.01
C ASP A 88 9.89 17.07 -7.56
N LEU A 89 9.28 16.02 -7.01
CA LEU A 89 9.70 15.49 -5.70
C LEU A 89 11.18 15.02 -5.70
N TRP A 90 11.64 14.44 -6.79
CA TRP A 90 13.04 14.05 -6.95
C TRP A 90 13.98 15.23 -6.91
N LYS A 91 13.68 16.31 -7.66
CA LYS A 91 14.47 17.56 -7.66
C LYS A 91 14.56 18.19 -6.26
N GLU A 92 13.49 18.10 -5.50
CA GLU A 92 13.42 18.60 -4.13
C GLU A 92 14.05 17.65 -3.09
N SER A 93 14.67 16.55 -3.51
CA SER A 93 15.18 15.49 -2.63
C SER A 93 14.14 14.89 -1.68
N LYS A 94 12.88 14.94 -2.07
CA LYS A 94 11.72 14.36 -1.34
C LYS A 94 11.28 13.00 -1.90
N GLY A 95 11.80 12.62 -3.07
CA GLY A 95 11.55 11.35 -3.73
C GLY A 95 12.78 10.44 -3.71
N ALA A 96 12.57 9.13 -3.65
CA ALA A 96 13.62 8.11 -3.78
C ALA A 96 13.11 6.91 -4.57
N ILE A 97 14.01 6.27 -5.32
CA ILE A 97 13.72 5.07 -6.10
C ILE A 97 14.64 3.95 -5.64
N VAL A 98 14.08 2.78 -5.39
CA VAL A 98 14.82 1.59 -5.01
C VAL A 98 14.73 0.56 -6.12
N HIS A 99 15.82 0.40 -6.86
CA HIS A 99 15.92 -0.56 -7.95
C HIS A 99 16.30 -1.96 -7.50
N ALA A 100 16.10 -2.93 -8.39
CA ALA A 100 16.48 -4.34 -8.22
C ALA A 100 15.90 -4.96 -6.94
N THR A 101 14.70 -4.54 -6.58
CA THR A 101 13.91 -5.16 -5.51
C THR A 101 12.88 -6.10 -6.12
N ASN A 102 12.71 -7.27 -5.50
CA ASN A 102 11.70 -8.24 -5.90
C ASN A 102 11.23 -9.07 -4.71
N ILE A 103 10.11 -9.73 -4.88
CA ILE A 103 9.65 -10.79 -3.98
C ILE A 103 10.38 -12.11 -4.29
N PRO A 104 10.51 -13.04 -3.33
CA PRO A 104 11.14 -14.36 -3.55
C PRO A 104 10.17 -15.29 -4.28
N TYR A 105 9.80 -14.94 -5.51
CA TYR A 105 8.84 -15.66 -6.33
C TYR A 105 9.27 -15.64 -7.79
N THR A 106 9.36 -16.81 -8.41
CA THR A 106 9.85 -16.99 -9.78
C THR A 106 8.81 -17.59 -10.74
N GLU A 107 7.66 -17.99 -10.19
CA GLU A 107 6.56 -18.55 -10.98
C GLU A 107 5.73 -17.43 -11.65
N ARG A 108 4.73 -17.81 -12.46
CA ARG A 108 3.97 -16.89 -13.30
C ARG A 108 2.58 -16.51 -12.77
N SER A 109 2.25 -16.87 -11.53
CA SER A 109 0.95 -16.53 -10.95
C SER A 109 0.96 -15.12 -10.36
N HIS A 110 0.17 -14.23 -10.92
CA HIS A 110 -0.03 -12.87 -10.36
C HIS A 110 -0.57 -12.90 -8.93
N PHE A 111 -1.51 -13.80 -8.66
CA PHE A 111 -2.15 -13.87 -7.34
C PHE A 111 -1.19 -14.35 -6.26
N ASP A 112 -0.32 -15.30 -6.59
CA ASP A 112 0.71 -15.77 -5.67
C ASP A 112 1.74 -14.68 -5.40
N GLY A 113 2.19 -13.98 -6.46
CA GLY A 113 3.09 -12.85 -6.34
C GLY A 113 2.51 -11.73 -5.48
N GLN A 114 1.25 -11.35 -5.71
CA GLN A 114 0.55 -10.35 -4.89
C GLN A 114 0.43 -10.80 -3.43
N ASN A 115 0.10 -12.07 -3.19
CA ASN A 115 0.02 -12.62 -1.84
C ASN A 115 1.36 -12.51 -1.11
N LEU A 116 2.46 -12.85 -1.76
CA LEU A 116 3.80 -12.75 -1.17
C LEU A 116 4.22 -11.29 -0.94
N MET A 117 3.91 -10.39 -1.87
CA MET A 117 4.19 -8.98 -1.75
C MET A 117 3.47 -8.35 -0.54
N GLU A 118 2.22 -8.73 -0.30
CA GLU A 118 1.44 -8.22 0.82
C GLU A 118 1.74 -8.93 2.15
N SER A 119 1.99 -10.24 2.12
CA SER A 119 2.28 -11.01 3.32
C SER A 119 3.73 -10.89 3.78
N GLY A 120 4.68 -10.61 2.89
CA GLY A 120 6.11 -10.70 3.16
C GLY A 120 6.57 -12.15 3.42
N GLY A 121 5.78 -13.15 3.02
CA GLY A 121 6.09 -14.56 3.15
C GLY A 121 7.03 -15.09 2.07
N LYS A 122 7.39 -16.37 2.18
CA LYS A 122 8.21 -17.09 1.16
C LYS A 122 7.39 -18.09 0.35
N VAL A 123 6.24 -18.51 0.87
CA VAL A 123 5.34 -19.48 0.23
C VAL A 123 3.95 -18.84 0.16
N PRO A 124 3.31 -18.85 -1.04
CA PRO A 124 1.99 -18.25 -1.21
C PRO A 124 0.97 -18.80 -0.21
N TYR A 125 0.12 -17.94 0.30
CA TYR A 125 -1.00 -18.23 1.22
C TYR A 125 -0.63 -18.87 2.57
N LYS A 126 0.64 -19.11 2.86
CA LYS A 126 1.08 -19.66 4.14
C LYS A 126 0.92 -18.65 5.28
N VAL A 127 1.27 -17.39 5.03
CA VAL A 127 1.14 -16.29 5.98
C VAL A 127 -0.19 -15.57 5.74
N LYS A 128 -1.06 -15.57 6.76
CA LYS A 128 -2.42 -15.00 6.67
C LYS A 128 -2.52 -13.54 7.10
N THR A 129 -1.42 -12.96 7.57
CA THR A 129 -1.30 -11.56 7.99
C THR A 129 -0.37 -10.77 7.07
N GLY A 130 -0.59 -9.46 6.98
CA GLY A 130 0.24 -8.57 6.17
C GLY A 130 1.49 -8.09 6.89
N TRP A 131 2.55 -7.77 6.14
CA TRP A 131 3.77 -7.26 6.74
C TRP A 131 3.58 -5.88 7.38
N LEU A 132 2.73 -5.03 6.78
CA LEU A 132 2.44 -3.69 7.31
C LEU A 132 1.62 -3.80 8.61
N GLY A 133 0.59 -4.65 8.64
CA GLY A 133 -0.18 -4.90 9.86
C GLY A 133 0.69 -5.41 10.99
N ARG A 134 1.58 -6.38 10.72
CA ARG A 134 2.55 -6.84 11.73
C ARG A 134 3.51 -5.74 12.16
N GLY A 135 3.99 -4.92 11.22
CA GLY A 135 4.85 -3.76 11.50
C GLY A 135 4.17 -2.76 12.43
N MET A 136 2.92 -2.42 12.19
CA MET A 136 2.11 -1.55 13.06
C MET A 136 2.02 -2.11 14.49
N LYS A 137 1.75 -3.41 14.62
CA LYS A 137 1.69 -4.08 15.93
C LYS A 137 3.03 -4.03 16.67
N VAL A 138 4.12 -4.34 15.98
CA VAL A 138 5.48 -4.32 16.56
C VAL A 138 5.90 -2.90 16.96
N ALA A 139 5.53 -1.91 16.17
CA ALA A 139 5.80 -0.50 16.45
C ALA A 139 4.89 0.07 17.56
N GLY A 140 3.96 -0.71 18.09
CA GLY A 140 3.03 -0.26 19.13
C GLY A 140 2.14 0.90 18.68
N LEU A 141 1.85 0.99 17.38
CA LEU A 141 1.02 2.06 16.85
C LEU A 141 -0.42 1.88 17.33
N LYS A 142 -0.94 2.91 18.00
CA LYS A 142 -2.33 2.95 18.46
C LYS A 142 -3.29 3.41 17.37
N GLN A 143 -2.75 3.95 16.28
CA GLN A 143 -3.52 4.43 15.13
C GLN A 143 -4.01 3.24 14.31
N GLU A 144 -5.21 3.38 13.80
CA GLU A 144 -5.81 2.41 12.88
C GLU A 144 -5.24 2.59 11.48
N GLY A 145 -5.03 1.48 10.79
CA GLY A 145 -4.75 1.48 9.35
C GLY A 145 -6.07 1.55 8.59
N LEU A 146 -6.15 2.44 7.61
CA LEU A 146 -7.29 2.53 6.70
C LEU A 146 -6.89 2.04 5.31
N ALA A 147 -7.60 1.03 4.80
CA ALA A 147 -7.48 0.61 3.42
C ALA A 147 -8.59 1.23 2.56
N LEU A 148 -8.24 1.84 1.44
CA LEU A 148 -9.18 2.26 0.41
C LEU A 148 -9.42 1.09 -0.57
N ALA A 149 -10.06 0.03 -0.08
CA ALA A 149 -10.28 -1.20 -0.85
C ALA A 149 -11.37 -2.09 -0.25
N LEU A 150 -11.95 -2.98 -1.05
CA LEU A 150 -12.76 -4.12 -0.63
C LEU A 150 -12.25 -5.39 -1.33
N PRO A 151 -12.11 -6.50 -0.62
CA PRO A 151 -12.11 -6.66 0.84
C PRO A 151 -10.86 -6.04 1.47
N MET A 152 -10.74 -6.09 2.82
CA MET A 152 -9.52 -5.68 3.53
C MET A 152 -8.30 -6.35 2.90
N PRO A 153 -7.33 -5.59 2.35
CA PRO A 153 -6.15 -6.14 1.70
C PRO A 153 -5.26 -6.87 2.71
N LEU A 154 -4.60 -7.91 2.24
CA LEU A 154 -3.76 -8.75 3.10
C LEU A 154 -2.66 -7.95 3.81
N ILE A 155 -2.12 -6.92 3.17
CA ILE A 155 -1.03 -6.09 3.72
C ILE A 155 -1.36 -5.50 5.10
N LEU A 156 -2.63 -5.18 5.37
CA LEU A 156 -3.10 -4.62 6.65
C LEU A 156 -3.70 -5.64 7.61
N ARG A 157 -3.88 -6.90 7.19
CA ARG A 157 -4.45 -7.93 8.07
C ARG A 157 -3.53 -8.26 9.24
N GLY A 158 -4.13 -8.67 10.36
CA GLY A 158 -3.43 -9.04 11.59
C GLY A 158 -3.46 -7.99 12.69
N VAL A 159 -4.13 -6.87 12.45
CA VAL A 159 -4.48 -5.85 13.44
C VAL A 159 -5.99 -5.66 13.41
N PRO A 160 -6.72 -6.05 14.47
CA PRO A 160 -8.18 -6.00 14.49
C PRO A 160 -8.76 -4.58 14.30
N GLN A 161 -8.02 -3.55 14.71
CA GLN A 161 -8.42 -2.15 14.62
C GLN A 161 -8.31 -1.57 13.20
N ASN A 162 -7.70 -2.29 12.26
CA ASN A 162 -7.60 -1.81 10.89
C ASN A 162 -8.97 -1.86 10.21
N ASN A 163 -9.29 -0.79 9.51
CA ASN A 163 -10.54 -0.60 8.81
C ASN A 163 -10.32 -0.53 7.30
N ASN A 164 -11.37 -0.75 6.55
CA ASN A 164 -11.40 -0.52 5.12
C ASN A 164 -12.56 0.39 4.75
N TYR A 165 -12.34 1.20 3.73
CA TYR A 165 -13.36 2.05 3.13
C TYR A 165 -13.36 1.81 1.62
N PHE A 166 -14.54 1.67 1.08
CA PHE A 166 -14.76 1.62 -0.35
C PHE A 166 -15.98 2.46 -0.69
N PRO A 167 -15.86 3.51 -1.49
CA PRO A 167 -17.00 4.30 -1.92
C PRO A 167 -17.90 3.40 -2.78
N THR A 168 -19.14 3.19 -2.36
CA THR A 168 -20.10 2.39 -3.09
C THR A 168 -21.25 3.27 -3.57
N LYS A 169 -21.70 3.06 -4.80
CA LYS A 169 -22.94 3.63 -5.33
C LYS A 169 -24.18 2.88 -4.82
N GLY A 170 -23.99 1.84 -4.01
CA GLY A 170 -25.08 1.05 -3.43
C GLY A 170 -25.94 1.89 -2.49
N LYS A 171 -27.25 1.72 -2.57
CA LYS A 171 -28.18 2.29 -1.60
C LYS A 171 -27.98 1.58 -0.26
N LEU A 172 -28.01 2.33 0.82
CA LEU A 172 -28.04 1.73 2.15
C LEU A 172 -29.30 0.83 2.28
N PRO A 173 -29.20 -0.27 3.04
CA PRO A 173 -30.36 -1.10 3.32
C PRO A 173 -31.49 -0.24 3.91
N THR A 174 -32.73 -0.57 3.54
CA THR A 174 -33.89 0.13 4.10
C THR A 174 -34.04 -0.16 5.59
N ASP A 175 -34.70 0.73 6.33
CA ASP A 175 -34.93 0.54 7.76
C ASP A 175 -35.62 -0.79 8.06
N LYS A 176 -36.49 -1.26 7.17
CA LYS A 176 -37.14 -2.58 7.25
C LYS A 176 -36.12 -3.73 7.19
N VAL A 177 -35.17 -3.66 6.28
CA VAL A 177 -34.10 -4.68 6.15
C VAL A 177 -33.17 -4.65 7.37
N LEU A 178 -32.79 -3.44 7.85
CA LEU A 178 -31.97 -3.30 9.04
C LEU A 178 -32.66 -3.85 10.29
N SER A 179 -33.97 -3.63 10.46
CA SER A 179 -34.74 -4.22 11.56
C SER A 179 -34.77 -5.73 11.49
N LEU A 180 -35.04 -6.29 10.31
CA LEU A 180 -35.06 -7.74 10.12
C LEU A 180 -33.70 -8.39 10.44
N LEU A 181 -32.61 -7.80 9.98
CA LEU A 181 -31.28 -8.27 10.28
C LEU A 181 -30.99 -8.20 11.79
N LYS A 182 -31.39 -7.11 12.45
CA LYS A 182 -31.24 -6.96 13.89
C LYS A 182 -31.97 -8.07 14.66
N ASP A 183 -33.19 -8.41 14.27
CA ASP A 183 -33.96 -9.46 14.92
C ASP A 183 -33.28 -10.84 14.75
N VAL A 184 -32.81 -11.16 13.54
CA VAL A 184 -32.08 -12.39 13.23
C VAL A 184 -30.79 -12.51 14.04
N TYR A 185 -30.01 -11.45 14.16
CA TYR A 185 -28.75 -11.48 14.92
C TYR A 185 -28.97 -11.49 16.43
N LYS A 186 -30.06 -10.88 16.91
CA LYS A 186 -30.45 -10.94 18.30
C LYS A 186 -30.79 -12.38 18.74
N GLU A 187 -31.47 -13.14 17.90
CA GLU A 187 -31.73 -14.56 18.14
C GLU A 187 -30.47 -15.41 18.23
N ARG A 188 -29.38 -14.97 17.55
CA ARG A 188 -28.07 -15.65 17.55
C ARG A 188 -27.12 -15.15 18.62
N SER A 189 -27.52 -14.19 19.47
CA SER A 189 -26.67 -13.56 20.48
C SER A 189 -25.38 -12.93 19.91
N GLU A 190 -25.48 -12.35 18.71
CA GLU A 190 -24.37 -11.68 18.03
C GLU A 190 -24.38 -10.16 18.29
N ASP A 191 -24.11 -9.77 19.54
CA ASP A 191 -24.21 -8.37 20.01
C ASP A 191 -23.31 -7.41 19.23
N GLU A 192 -22.14 -7.86 18.77
CA GLU A 192 -21.21 -7.06 17.97
C GLU A 192 -21.83 -6.66 16.62
N LEU A 193 -22.52 -7.59 15.95
CA LEU A 193 -23.22 -7.31 14.68
C LEU A 193 -24.43 -6.39 14.88
N ILE A 194 -25.12 -6.52 16.00
CA ILE A 194 -26.24 -5.61 16.35
C ILE A 194 -25.71 -4.19 16.52
N GLY A 195 -24.59 -4.00 17.22
CA GLY A 195 -23.93 -2.70 17.36
C GLY A 195 -23.54 -2.09 16.01
N MET A 196 -23.01 -2.87 15.08
CA MET A 196 -22.68 -2.41 13.72
C MET A 196 -23.94 -1.97 12.94
N LEU A 197 -25.07 -2.69 13.06
CA LEU A 197 -26.33 -2.31 12.42
C LEU A 197 -26.89 -0.98 12.96
N GLU A 198 -26.72 -0.71 14.24
CA GLU A 198 -27.09 0.57 14.86
C GLU A 198 -26.25 1.74 14.34
N ILE A 199 -24.94 1.53 14.17
CA ILE A 199 -24.03 2.51 13.56
C ILE A 199 -24.46 2.81 12.12
N ILE A 200 -24.82 1.78 11.33
CA ILE A 200 -25.29 1.97 9.95
C ILE A 200 -26.59 2.79 9.94
N LYS A 201 -27.51 2.50 10.84
CA LYS A 201 -28.80 3.18 10.96
C LYS A 201 -28.67 4.66 11.39
N SER A 202 -27.68 4.97 12.23
CA SER A 202 -27.41 6.32 12.72
C SER A 202 -26.71 7.23 11.72
N ARG A 203 -26.20 6.70 10.59
CA ARG A 203 -25.53 7.50 9.57
C ARG A 203 -26.51 8.44 8.87
N PRO A 204 -26.13 9.74 8.68
CA PRO A 204 -26.94 10.66 7.90
C PRO A 204 -27.21 10.11 6.49
N LYS A 205 -28.46 10.12 6.05
CA LYS A 205 -28.88 9.60 4.74
C LYS A 205 -28.31 10.36 3.53
N GLU A 206 -27.61 11.48 3.73
CA GLU A 206 -27.21 12.45 2.69
C GLU A 206 -25.73 12.51 2.37
N ARG A 207 -24.94 11.47 2.62
CA ARG A 207 -23.58 11.43 2.05
C ARG A 207 -23.49 10.36 0.96
N SER A 208 -24.21 10.59 -0.15
CA SER A 208 -23.78 10.12 -1.45
C SER A 208 -22.52 10.92 -1.83
N TYR A 209 -21.35 10.43 -1.48
CA TYR A 209 -20.15 10.88 -2.19
C TYR A 209 -20.28 10.34 -3.60
N ALA A 210 -20.65 11.20 -4.55
CA ALA A 210 -20.64 10.87 -5.94
C ALA A 210 -19.22 10.43 -6.31
N ALA A 211 -19.08 9.23 -6.84
CA ALA A 211 -17.77 8.73 -7.33
C ALA A 211 -17.21 9.65 -8.43
N ASP A 212 -18.01 10.54 -8.96
CA ASP A 212 -17.66 11.50 -9.99
C ASP A 212 -16.69 12.58 -9.47
N ASP A 213 -16.66 12.85 -8.15
CA ASP A 213 -15.72 13.82 -7.55
C ASP A 213 -14.29 13.25 -7.40
N LEU A 214 -14.12 11.93 -7.50
CA LEU A 214 -12.82 11.27 -7.39
C LEU A 214 -12.10 11.11 -8.75
N TYR A 215 -12.80 11.30 -9.86
CA TYR A 215 -12.25 11.20 -11.21
C TYR A 215 -12.07 12.57 -11.88
N SER A 216 -12.29 13.67 -11.15
CA SER A 216 -12.13 15.04 -11.61
C SER A 216 -10.88 15.75 -11.06
N LEU A 217 -9.93 14.99 -10.48
CA LEU A 217 -8.62 15.49 -10.04
C LEU A 217 -7.52 15.04 -10.98
#